data_49a09732f1578c7e2a30dcab61764d28
#
_entry.id   49a09732f1578c7e2a30dcab61764d28
#
_cell.length_a   1.000
_cell.length_b   1.000
_cell.length_c   1.000
_cell.angle_alpha   90.00
_cell.angle_beta   90.00
_cell.angle_gamma   90.00
#
_symmetry.space_group_name_H-M   'P 1'
#
loop_
_entity.id
_entity.type
_entity.pdbx_description
1 polymer ?
#
loop_
_entity_poly.entity_id
_entity_poly.type
_entity_poly.pdbx_seq_one_letter_code
_entity_poly.pdbx_strand_id
1 'polypeptide(L)'
;MSFKRRSLAITCAITSSIVLAGISGTAAAQSSYVSGSSGLLSSSELHPETPAPLDAPKNIIYMIGDGMGYNHVSATNLFETGQTMHQVEGEPGSVTPVEGGTPVQAFEGAEWTQLAQSTFQDGNSYDPERAWADHNYVNENFTDSAAAGTAMATGVKTTNGMIGINPANEPAKNTSEYAIEKGKAAGVVSSVPFNHATPAAWAAHNSNRNDLHAMAEEMINSDLNVIMGAGHPFFDNNGNPITEADEDYMQASQYERLASGETDFTFVEEDADFEALANGQVESDKYFGLAQVEDPLQHDRDGDSVTPYDVPLNDVVDLSTMSKAALNVLNQDEDGFHIMIEGGAIDWAGHANDMARDIEEVQEFNKAVETVIEWVETNSSWDETLVIVTADHETGYMTGPDNDPNWSAMTGAAGIVPNHGWHSGNHTNQLVPVFVRGAGVSDIVAAADQVDPIRGNYIDNIEIANLTFNKWW
;
A
#
# COMPACT_ATOMS: atom_id res chain seq x y z
N MET A 1 33.68 20.15 0.17
CA MET A 1 33.42 21.25 -0.79
C MET A 1 31.90 21.32 -0.98
N SER A 2 31.30 22.36 -0.43
CA SER A 2 29.85 22.54 -0.34
C SER A 2 29.25 22.99 -1.66
N PHE A 3 28.31 22.25 -2.23
CA PHE A 3 27.51 22.67 -3.39
C PHE A 3 26.12 23.10 -2.91
N LYS A 4 25.88 24.39 -2.83
CA LYS A 4 24.57 24.98 -2.61
C LYS A 4 23.74 24.85 -3.92
N ARG A 5 22.63 24.15 -3.87
CA ARG A 5 21.59 24.17 -4.92
C ARG A 5 20.77 25.47 -4.82
N ARG A 6 20.61 26.17 -5.93
CA ARG A 6 19.76 27.36 -6.08
C ARG A 6 18.42 26.92 -6.67
N SER A 7 17.36 27.18 -5.94
CA SER A 7 15.98 27.06 -6.47
C SER A 7 15.68 28.18 -7.47
N LEU A 8 15.11 27.82 -8.61
CA LEU A 8 14.60 28.76 -9.61
C LEU A 8 13.06 28.71 -9.54
N ALA A 9 12.45 29.78 -9.06
CA ALA A 9 11.01 29.96 -9.07
C ALA A 9 10.56 30.48 -10.43
N ILE A 10 9.65 29.79 -11.10
CA ILE A 10 8.97 30.25 -12.31
C ILE A 10 7.53 30.57 -11.93
N THR A 11 7.18 31.86 -12.01
CA THR A 11 5.83 32.38 -11.82
C THR A 11 5.11 32.38 -13.16
N CYS A 12 4.02 31.64 -13.29
CA CYS A 12 3.14 31.73 -14.45
C CYS A 12 1.79 32.32 -14.01
N ALA A 13 1.46 33.48 -14.57
CA ALA A 13 0.18 34.15 -14.36
C ALA A 13 -0.82 33.68 -15.43
N ILE A 14 -1.99 33.20 -15.02
CA ILE A 14 -3.10 32.89 -15.92
C ILE A 14 -4.26 33.83 -15.62
N THR A 15 -4.67 34.55 -16.63
CA THR A 15 -5.82 35.45 -16.65
C THR A 15 -7.12 34.69 -16.93
N SER A 16 -8.11 34.89 -16.06
CA SER A 16 -9.46 34.34 -16.18
C SER A 16 -10.31 35.11 -17.19
N SER A 17 -11.07 34.40 -18.00
CA SER A 17 -12.20 34.97 -18.75
C SER A 17 -13.46 34.15 -18.45
N ILE A 18 -14.44 34.85 -17.88
CA ILE A 18 -15.77 34.35 -17.53
C ILE A 18 -16.69 34.47 -18.74
N VAL A 19 -17.40 33.42 -19.11
CA VAL A 19 -18.58 33.49 -19.99
C VAL A 19 -19.76 32.85 -19.27
N LEU A 20 -20.75 33.68 -18.95
CA LEU A 20 -22.08 33.27 -18.45
C LEU A 20 -23.00 32.94 -19.64
N ALA A 21 -23.67 31.79 -19.57
CA ALA A 21 -24.90 31.60 -20.33
C ALA A 21 -25.89 30.78 -19.45
N GLY A 22 -26.96 31.42 -19.04
CA GLY A 22 -28.07 30.81 -18.31
C GLY A 22 -29.13 30.25 -19.26
N ILE A 23 -29.82 29.20 -18.85
CA ILE A 23 -31.17 28.85 -19.30
C ILE A 23 -31.97 28.28 -18.13
N SER A 24 -33.10 28.92 -17.88
CA SER A 24 -34.12 28.59 -16.89
C SER A 24 -35.07 27.48 -17.38
N GLY A 25 -35.50 26.62 -16.46
CA GLY A 25 -36.62 25.70 -16.69
C GLY A 25 -37.26 25.27 -15.40
N THR A 26 -38.40 25.87 -15.08
CA THR A 26 -39.27 25.60 -13.92
C THR A 26 -40.19 24.42 -14.19
N ALA A 27 -40.33 23.50 -13.24
CA ALA A 27 -41.53 22.67 -13.11
C ALA A 27 -41.87 22.50 -11.63
N ALA A 28 -43.01 23.03 -11.25
CA ALA A 28 -43.63 22.92 -9.91
C ALA A 28 -44.48 21.64 -9.82
N ALA A 29 -44.41 20.93 -8.72
CA ALA A 29 -45.41 19.96 -8.31
C ALA A 29 -45.81 20.25 -6.87
N GLN A 30 -47.12 20.37 -6.67
CA GLN A 30 -47.79 20.77 -5.43
C GLN A 30 -47.84 19.67 -4.41
N SER A 31 -47.57 20.04 -3.16
CA SER A 31 -47.77 19.24 -1.96
C SER A 31 -49.16 19.53 -1.35
N SER A 32 -49.91 18.50 -1.04
CA SER A 32 -51.12 18.57 -0.22
C SER A 32 -50.80 18.24 1.24
N TYR A 33 -51.03 19.21 2.13
CA TYR A 33 -50.98 19.04 3.58
C TYR A 33 -52.16 18.24 4.08
N VAL A 34 -51.90 17.26 4.98
CA VAL A 34 -52.86 16.76 5.96
C VAL A 34 -52.24 16.86 7.35
N SER A 35 -52.88 17.65 8.21
CA SER A 35 -52.52 17.82 9.61
C SER A 35 -53.16 16.73 10.46
N GLY A 36 -52.39 16.11 11.35
CA GLY A 36 -52.90 15.20 12.39
C GLY A 36 -51.93 15.17 13.58
N SER A 37 -52.46 15.42 14.75
CA SER A 37 -51.82 15.78 16.01
C SER A 37 -51.13 14.63 16.77
N SER A 38 -50.06 15.01 17.46
CA SER A 38 -49.59 14.61 18.81
C SER A 38 -49.50 13.13 19.19
N GLY A 39 -48.26 12.70 19.43
CA GLY A 39 -47.91 11.51 20.21
C GLY A 39 -46.39 11.43 20.39
N LEU A 40 -45.89 11.92 21.54
CA LEU A 40 -44.51 11.69 21.99
C LEU A 40 -44.32 10.21 22.30
N LEU A 41 -43.61 9.51 21.47
CA LEU A 41 -42.90 8.26 21.80
C LEU A 41 -41.48 8.35 21.30
N SER A 42 -40.52 8.34 22.23
CA SER A 42 -39.13 8.10 21.95
C SER A 42 -38.98 6.66 21.44
N SER A 43 -38.80 6.49 20.17
CA SER A 43 -38.30 5.23 19.60
C SER A 43 -36.93 5.50 19.03
N SER A 44 -35.91 5.01 19.71
CA SER A 44 -34.68 4.59 19.05
C SER A 44 -35.12 3.52 18.05
N GLU A 45 -35.34 3.91 16.80
CA GLU A 45 -35.47 2.96 15.70
C GLU A 45 -34.09 2.33 15.51
N LEU A 46 -33.92 1.15 16.12
CA LEU A 46 -32.93 0.18 15.69
C LEU A 46 -33.26 -0.11 14.21
N HIS A 47 -32.50 0.47 13.30
CA HIS A 47 -32.49 -0.06 11.95
C HIS A 47 -32.00 -1.52 12.06
N PRO A 48 -32.81 -2.51 11.60
CA PRO A 48 -32.29 -3.86 11.54
C PRO A 48 -31.07 -3.81 10.59
N GLU A 49 -29.89 -4.06 11.14
CA GLU A 49 -28.70 -4.23 10.33
C GLU A 49 -29.00 -5.34 9.31
N THR A 50 -28.85 -5.05 8.05
CA THR A 50 -28.94 -6.08 7.01
C THR A 50 -27.80 -7.06 7.31
N PRO A 51 -28.07 -8.37 7.51
CA PRO A 51 -26.97 -9.31 7.76
C PRO A 51 -25.94 -9.19 6.65
N ALA A 52 -24.67 -9.12 7.02
CA ALA A 52 -23.58 -9.12 6.06
C ALA A 52 -23.74 -10.31 5.08
N PRO A 53 -23.39 -10.15 3.79
CA PRO A 53 -23.37 -11.27 2.86
C PRO A 53 -22.60 -12.45 3.44
N LEU A 54 -23.05 -13.68 3.17
CA LEU A 54 -22.43 -14.90 3.70
C LEU A 54 -20.93 -15.06 3.37
N ASP A 55 -20.45 -14.29 2.39
CA ASP A 55 -19.05 -14.31 1.91
C ASP A 55 -18.29 -13.03 2.26
N ALA A 56 -18.86 -12.11 3.07
CA ALA A 56 -18.19 -10.88 3.46
C ALA A 56 -17.04 -11.17 4.44
N PRO A 57 -15.83 -10.60 4.23
CA PRO A 57 -14.72 -10.82 5.14
C PRO A 57 -14.99 -10.16 6.50
N LYS A 58 -14.70 -10.90 7.57
CA LYS A 58 -14.64 -10.38 8.93
C LYS A 58 -13.36 -9.57 9.12
N ASN A 59 -12.25 -10.10 8.61
CA ASN A 59 -10.94 -9.48 8.65
C ASN A 59 -10.45 -9.17 7.24
N ILE A 60 -9.83 -8.01 7.04
CA ILE A 60 -9.17 -7.64 5.79
C ILE A 60 -7.69 -7.33 6.08
N ILE A 61 -6.80 -8.06 5.40
CA ILE A 61 -5.35 -7.86 5.46
C ILE A 61 -4.90 -7.43 4.07
N TYR A 62 -4.51 -6.17 3.94
CA TYR A 62 -4.06 -5.55 2.69
C TYR A 62 -2.54 -5.45 2.71
N MET A 63 -1.86 -6.26 1.91
CA MET A 63 -0.40 -6.30 1.83
C MET A 63 0.07 -5.63 0.54
N ILE A 64 0.92 -4.62 0.66
CA ILE A 64 1.38 -3.78 -0.45
C ILE A 64 2.91 -3.83 -0.52
N GLY A 65 3.44 -4.34 -1.63
CA GLY A 65 4.83 -4.08 -2.00
C GLY A 65 4.86 -2.79 -2.80
N ASP A 66 5.27 -1.68 -2.18
CA ASP A 66 5.33 -0.38 -2.87
C ASP A 66 6.28 -0.50 -4.08
N GLY A 67 5.82 -0.08 -5.24
CA GLY A 67 6.58 -0.17 -6.49
C GLY A 67 6.71 -1.57 -7.10
N MET A 68 6.16 -2.62 -6.46
CA MET A 68 6.33 -4.03 -6.81
C MET A 68 5.54 -4.44 -8.05
N GLY A 69 6.07 -4.20 -9.23
CA GLY A 69 5.52 -4.73 -10.47
C GLY A 69 5.81 -6.22 -10.67
N TYR A 70 5.26 -6.81 -11.74
CA TYR A 70 5.46 -8.22 -12.09
C TYR A 70 6.91 -8.66 -12.18
N ASN A 71 7.78 -7.75 -12.63
CA ASN A 71 9.20 -8.08 -12.83
C ASN A 71 10.03 -8.00 -11.55
N HIS A 72 9.61 -7.29 -10.51
CA HIS A 72 10.20 -7.36 -9.17
C HIS A 72 9.99 -8.75 -8.57
N VAL A 73 8.75 -9.26 -8.62
CA VAL A 73 8.45 -10.65 -8.23
C VAL A 73 9.26 -11.65 -9.07
N SER A 74 9.31 -11.44 -10.40
CA SER A 74 10.06 -12.33 -11.29
C SER A 74 11.57 -12.33 -11.04
N ALA A 75 12.17 -11.18 -10.71
CA ALA A 75 13.60 -11.07 -10.40
C ALA A 75 13.94 -11.87 -9.15
N THR A 76 13.17 -11.70 -8.10
CA THR A 76 13.32 -12.45 -6.84
C THR A 76 13.12 -13.95 -7.05
N ASN A 77 12.08 -14.36 -7.77
CA ASN A 77 11.83 -15.78 -8.12
C ASN A 77 13.01 -16.41 -8.89
N LEU A 78 13.56 -15.68 -9.86
CA LEU A 78 14.73 -16.13 -10.62
C LEU A 78 15.97 -16.26 -9.74
N PHE A 79 16.20 -15.32 -8.83
CA PHE A 79 17.29 -15.39 -7.88
C PHE A 79 17.15 -16.57 -6.93
N GLU A 80 15.96 -16.84 -6.43
CA GLU A 80 15.72 -17.94 -5.47
C GLU A 80 15.81 -19.32 -6.13
N THR A 81 15.19 -19.49 -7.31
CA THR A 81 14.97 -20.82 -7.87
C THR A 81 15.42 -21.00 -9.32
N GLY A 82 15.71 -19.91 -10.02
CA GLY A 82 15.93 -19.91 -11.47
C GLY A 82 14.64 -20.10 -12.29
N GLN A 83 13.48 -19.98 -11.65
CA GLN A 83 12.15 -20.11 -12.28
C GLN A 83 11.32 -18.88 -11.97
N THR A 84 10.40 -18.52 -12.85
CA THR A 84 9.40 -17.47 -12.59
C THR A 84 8.21 -17.62 -13.52
N MET A 85 7.13 -16.91 -13.18
CA MET A 85 5.92 -16.71 -14.00
C MET A 85 5.88 -15.24 -14.46
N HIS A 86 4.84 -14.88 -15.21
CA HIS A 86 4.44 -13.50 -15.51
C HIS A 86 5.37 -12.68 -16.39
N GLN A 87 6.48 -13.22 -16.89
CA GLN A 87 7.32 -12.52 -17.84
C GLN A 87 6.67 -12.41 -19.21
N VAL A 88 7.07 -11.41 -19.97
CA VAL A 88 6.59 -11.14 -21.33
C VAL A 88 7.76 -10.91 -22.28
N GLU A 89 7.57 -11.19 -23.57
CA GLU A 89 8.52 -10.91 -24.62
C GLU A 89 7.85 -10.57 -25.93
N GLY A 90 8.49 -9.83 -26.81
CA GLY A 90 8.01 -9.51 -28.14
C GLY A 90 8.30 -8.09 -28.59
N GLU A 91 7.91 -7.79 -29.83
CA GLU A 91 7.96 -6.46 -30.42
C GLU A 91 6.66 -5.67 -30.12
N PRO A 92 6.66 -4.34 -30.21
CA PRO A 92 5.47 -3.52 -30.07
C PRO A 92 4.28 -4.04 -30.91
N GLY A 93 3.14 -4.27 -30.24
CA GLY A 93 1.92 -4.83 -30.85
C GLY A 93 1.94 -6.34 -31.09
N SER A 94 2.98 -7.05 -30.65
CA SER A 94 3.08 -8.51 -30.74
C SER A 94 3.71 -9.17 -29.51
N VAL A 95 3.57 -8.51 -28.36
CA VAL A 95 4.02 -9.05 -27.07
C VAL A 95 3.22 -10.27 -26.67
N THR A 96 3.86 -11.26 -26.08
CA THR A 96 3.22 -12.48 -25.58
C THR A 96 3.79 -12.87 -24.20
N PRO A 97 2.99 -13.53 -23.35
CA PRO A 97 3.53 -14.15 -22.14
C PRO A 97 4.60 -15.19 -22.46
N VAL A 98 5.63 -15.29 -21.63
CA VAL A 98 6.62 -16.35 -21.69
C VAL A 98 6.04 -17.62 -21.08
N GLU A 99 6.01 -18.68 -21.86
CA GLU A 99 5.43 -19.97 -21.46
C GLU A 99 6.35 -20.75 -20.48
N GLY A 100 5.76 -21.52 -19.58
CA GLY A 100 6.43 -22.60 -18.84
C GLY A 100 7.01 -22.20 -17.48
N GLY A 101 6.64 -21.05 -16.92
CA GLY A 101 6.96 -20.70 -15.53
C GLY A 101 6.22 -21.55 -14.51
N THR A 102 6.78 -21.61 -13.29
CA THR A 102 6.16 -22.25 -12.13
C THR A 102 6.01 -21.26 -10.99
N PRO A 103 4.96 -21.37 -10.15
CA PRO A 103 4.86 -20.59 -8.92
C PRO A 103 6.08 -20.78 -8.02
N VAL A 104 6.55 -19.69 -7.42
CA VAL A 104 7.66 -19.68 -6.47
C VAL A 104 7.21 -19.14 -5.12
N GLN A 105 6.56 -17.97 -5.12
CA GLN A 105 6.08 -17.35 -3.90
C GLN A 105 4.80 -18.02 -3.39
N ALA A 106 4.57 -17.97 -2.07
CA ALA A 106 3.41 -18.57 -1.44
C ALA A 106 2.07 -18.06 -2.01
N PHE A 107 2.03 -16.79 -2.44
CA PHE A 107 0.85 -16.17 -3.04
C PHE A 107 0.68 -16.45 -4.55
N GLU A 108 1.63 -17.10 -5.20
CA GLU A 108 1.50 -17.54 -6.60
C GLU A 108 0.85 -18.95 -6.72
N GLY A 109 0.55 -19.61 -5.60
CA GLY A 109 -0.04 -20.95 -5.54
C GLY A 109 -1.45 -21.03 -6.10
N ALA A 110 -1.91 -22.26 -6.43
CA ALA A 110 -3.20 -22.51 -7.05
C ALA A 110 -4.41 -22.16 -6.17
N GLU A 111 -4.21 -21.98 -4.87
CA GLU A 111 -5.22 -21.53 -3.90
C GLU A 111 -5.46 -20.02 -3.91
N TRP A 112 -4.64 -19.26 -4.62
CA TRP A 112 -4.78 -17.82 -4.81
C TRP A 112 -5.44 -17.50 -6.15
N THR A 113 -6.34 -16.54 -6.14
CA THR A 113 -6.85 -15.95 -7.37
C THR A 113 -5.91 -14.82 -7.80
N GLN A 114 -5.48 -14.88 -9.05
CA GLN A 114 -4.56 -13.92 -9.64
C GLN A 114 -5.31 -13.01 -10.62
N LEU A 115 -5.17 -11.72 -10.44
CA LEU A 115 -5.72 -10.65 -11.27
C LEU A 115 -4.62 -9.62 -11.54
N ALA A 116 -4.97 -8.56 -12.24
CA ALA A 116 -4.15 -7.36 -12.35
C ALA A 116 -4.92 -6.14 -11.81
N GLN A 117 -4.21 -5.02 -11.59
CA GLN A 117 -4.77 -3.77 -11.10
C GLN A 117 -4.22 -2.59 -11.87
N SER A 118 -5.10 -1.64 -12.26
CA SER A 118 -4.70 -0.33 -12.77
C SER A 118 -4.56 0.67 -11.63
N THR A 119 -3.56 1.56 -11.73
CA THR A 119 -3.13 2.41 -10.61
C THR A 119 -3.15 3.91 -10.90
N PHE A 120 -3.58 4.33 -12.08
CA PHE A 120 -3.58 5.72 -12.54
C PHE A 120 -4.24 6.69 -11.54
N GLN A 121 -3.68 7.92 -11.46
CA GLN A 121 -4.23 9.01 -10.65
C GLN A 121 -5.47 9.65 -11.29
N ASP A 122 -6.17 10.51 -10.54
CA ASP A 122 -7.34 11.26 -11.05
C ASP A 122 -7.04 12.02 -12.35
N GLY A 123 -7.99 11.97 -13.28
CA GLY A 123 -7.88 12.60 -14.59
C GLY A 123 -7.05 11.85 -15.63
N ASN A 124 -6.48 10.70 -15.28
CA ASN A 124 -5.72 9.81 -16.16
C ASN A 124 -6.46 8.49 -16.39
N SER A 125 -5.83 7.57 -17.16
CA SER A 125 -6.36 6.25 -17.44
C SER A 125 -5.24 5.29 -17.83
N TYR A 126 -5.51 3.99 -17.73
CA TYR A 126 -4.72 2.94 -18.35
C TYR A 126 -5.34 2.57 -19.70
N ASP A 127 -4.52 2.43 -20.74
CA ASP A 127 -4.92 1.99 -22.09
C ASP A 127 -4.20 0.66 -22.42
N PRO A 128 -4.89 -0.48 -22.33
CA PRO A 128 -4.29 -1.79 -22.50
C PRO A 128 -3.76 -2.06 -23.92
N GLU A 129 -4.30 -1.39 -24.95
CA GLU A 129 -3.79 -1.54 -26.32
C GLU A 129 -2.48 -0.74 -26.51
N ARG A 130 -2.42 0.48 -25.96
CA ARG A 130 -1.20 1.31 -26.02
C ARG A 130 -0.07 0.73 -25.17
N ALA A 131 -0.37 0.18 -24.01
CA ALA A 131 0.61 -0.39 -23.12
C ALA A 131 1.50 -1.44 -23.76
N TRP A 132 0.97 -2.18 -24.75
CA TRP A 132 1.71 -3.24 -25.46
C TRP A 132 2.09 -2.86 -26.90
N ALA A 133 1.66 -1.68 -27.38
CA ALA A 133 2.02 -1.15 -28.69
C ALA A 133 3.12 -0.08 -28.65
N ASP A 134 3.36 0.53 -27.49
CA ASP A 134 4.34 1.58 -27.28
C ASP A 134 5.09 1.36 -25.96
N HIS A 135 6.36 0.97 -26.06
CA HIS A 135 7.20 0.69 -24.90
C HIS A 135 7.34 1.88 -23.92
N ASN A 136 7.18 3.10 -24.42
CA ASN A 136 7.30 4.30 -23.58
C ASN A 136 5.97 4.78 -22.98
N TYR A 137 4.83 4.20 -23.37
CA TYR A 137 3.51 4.62 -22.88
C TYR A 137 3.41 4.61 -21.35
N VAL A 138 3.95 3.58 -20.71
CA VAL A 138 3.86 3.40 -19.26
C VAL A 138 4.65 4.42 -18.44
N ASN A 139 5.57 5.15 -19.09
CA ASN A 139 6.28 6.27 -18.48
C ASN A 139 5.44 7.59 -18.46
N GLU A 140 4.22 7.57 -19.03
CA GLU A 140 3.32 8.70 -19.06
C GLU A 140 2.26 8.60 -17.96
N ASN A 141 1.98 9.72 -17.29
CA ASN A 141 0.83 9.86 -16.39
C ASN A 141 0.75 8.83 -15.24
N PHE A 142 1.89 8.37 -14.77
CA PHE A 142 1.95 7.46 -13.64
C PHE A 142 1.50 8.14 -12.33
N THR A 143 1.01 7.32 -11.41
CA THR A 143 0.65 7.73 -10.05
C THR A 143 1.89 7.88 -9.17
N ASP A 144 1.73 8.54 -8.01
CA ASP A 144 2.65 8.36 -6.87
C ASP A 144 1.96 7.54 -5.76
N SER A 145 2.72 7.12 -4.75
CA SER A 145 2.21 6.31 -3.63
C SER A 145 1.11 7.03 -2.84
N ALA A 146 1.15 8.38 -2.78
CA ALA A 146 0.12 9.18 -2.11
C ALA A 146 -1.24 9.04 -2.80
N ALA A 147 -1.30 9.23 -4.11
CA ALA A 147 -2.53 9.11 -4.89
C ALA A 147 -2.99 7.64 -5.01
N ALA A 148 -2.05 6.71 -5.21
CA ALA A 148 -2.36 5.29 -5.29
C ALA A 148 -2.86 4.75 -3.94
N GLY A 149 -2.15 5.00 -2.85
CA GLY A 149 -2.57 4.63 -1.49
C GLY A 149 -3.92 5.23 -1.13
N THR A 150 -4.14 6.53 -1.42
CA THR A 150 -5.44 7.17 -1.22
C THR A 150 -6.54 6.46 -2.00
N ALA A 151 -6.33 6.12 -3.28
CA ALA A 151 -7.31 5.41 -4.07
C ALA A 151 -7.65 4.03 -3.47
N MET A 152 -6.63 3.26 -3.06
CA MET A 152 -6.80 1.94 -2.44
C MET A 152 -7.45 2.00 -1.06
N ALA A 153 -7.15 3.04 -0.27
CA ALA A 153 -7.70 3.20 1.08
C ALA A 153 -9.12 3.74 1.08
N THR A 154 -9.47 4.66 0.16
CA THR A 154 -10.72 5.43 0.19
C THR A 154 -11.72 5.06 -0.89
N GLY A 155 -11.31 4.33 -1.93
CA GLY A 155 -12.13 4.08 -3.12
C GLY A 155 -12.35 5.32 -4.00
N VAL A 156 -11.52 6.37 -3.81
CA VAL A 156 -11.62 7.64 -4.56
C VAL A 156 -10.27 7.99 -5.17
N LYS A 157 -10.23 8.17 -6.48
CA LYS A 157 -9.01 8.68 -7.15
C LYS A 157 -8.70 10.11 -6.70
N THR A 158 -7.42 10.41 -6.59
CA THR A 158 -6.91 11.76 -6.31
C THR A 158 -5.67 12.07 -7.16
N THR A 159 -5.12 13.27 -7.04
CA THR A 159 -3.90 13.68 -7.74
C THR A 159 -2.65 13.37 -6.91
N ASN A 160 -1.53 13.17 -7.58
CA ASN A 160 -0.23 12.92 -6.95
C ASN A 160 0.07 13.91 -5.81
N GLY A 161 0.62 13.41 -4.73
CA GLY A 161 0.97 14.17 -3.54
C GLY A 161 -0.14 14.34 -2.50
N MET A 162 -1.36 13.88 -2.75
CA MET A 162 -2.49 13.99 -1.81
C MET A 162 -2.72 12.69 -1.03
N ILE A 163 -2.82 12.80 0.28
CA ILE A 163 -3.06 11.71 1.24
C ILE A 163 -4.48 11.81 1.80
N GLY A 164 -5.33 10.81 1.57
CA GLY A 164 -6.69 10.78 2.12
C GLY A 164 -7.58 11.95 1.72
N ILE A 165 -7.25 12.66 0.64
CA ILE A 165 -7.94 13.87 0.17
C ILE A 165 -8.53 13.61 -1.22
N ASN A 166 -9.82 13.93 -1.40
CA ASN A 166 -10.51 13.78 -2.68
C ASN A 166 -10.19 14.94 -3.66
N PRO A 167 -10.59 14.84 -4.94
CA PRO A 167 -10.34 15.90 -5.93
C PRO A 167 -11.00 17.26 -5.63
N ALA A 168 -11.96 17.30 -4.69
CA ALA A 168 -12.54 18.56 -4.20
C ALA A 168 -11.73 19.20 -3.06
N ASN A 169 -10.58 18.61 -2.72
CA ASN A 169 -9.73 18.98 -1.58
C ASN A 169 -10.43 18.85 -0.22
N GLU A 170 -11.21 17.79 -0.07
CA GLU A 170 -11.89 17.42 1.17
C GLU A 170 -11.38 16.04 1.65
N PRO A 171 -11.30 15.78 2.97
CA PRO A 171 -10.98 14.46 3.50
C PRO A 171 -11.91 13.38 2.94
N ALA A 172 -11.34 12.27 2.49
CA ALA A 172 -12.05 11.08 2.05
C ALA A 172 -11.86 9.98 3.09
N LYS A 173 -12.97 9.48 3.64
CA LYS A 173 -12.94 8.40 4.64
C LYS A 173 -12.19 7.20 4.09
N ASN A 174 -11.20 6.72 4.82
CA ASN A 174 -10.47 5.50 4.48
C ASN A 174 -11.09 4.24 5.11
N THR A 175 -10.64 3.07 4.68
CA THR A 175 -11.17 1.77 5.16
C THR A 175 -10.82 1.47 6.62
N SER A 176 -9.73 2.04 7.17
CA SER A 176 -9.41 1.92 8.59
C SER A 176 -10.39 2.70 9.46
N GLU A 177 -10.68 3.95 9.10
CA GLU A 177 -11.72 4.76 9.79
C GLU A 177 -13.10 4.09 9.69
N TYR A 178 -13.40 3.48 8.54
CA TYR A 178 -14.66 2.77 8.36
C TYR A 178 -14.74 1.50 9.20
N ALA A 179 -13.64 0.75 9.32
CA ALA A 179 -13.54 -0.39 10.23
C ALA A 179 -13.82 0.02 11.67
N ILE A 180 -13.20 1.08 12.16
CA ILE A 180 -13.40 1.64 13.50
C ILE A 180 -14.87 2.08 13.70
N GLU A 181 -15.47 2.75 12.71
CA GLU A 181 -16.90 3.12 12.75
C GLU A 181 -17.81 1.91 12.86
N LYS A 182 -17.40 0.77 12.33
CA LYS A 182 -18.11 -0.52 12.41
C LYS A 182 -17.80 -1.32 13.69
N GLY A 183 -17.03 -0.77 14.59
CA GLY A 183 -16.65 -1.42 15.84
C GLY A 183 -15.56 -2.48 15.66
N LYS A 184 -14.78 -2.40 14.60
CA LYS A 184 -13.64 -3.29 14.30
C LYS A 184 -12.32 -2.60 14.63
N ALA A 185 -11.30 -3.38 14.94
CA ALA A 185 -9.96 -2.84 15.08
C ALA A 185 -9.34 -2.44 13.73
N ALA A 186 -8.38 -1.50 13.74
CA ALA A 186 -7.65 -1.11 12.54
C ALA A 186 -6.18 -0.81 12.83
N GLY A 187 -5.31 -1.04 11.81
CA GLY A 187 -3.89 -0.76 11.95
C GLY A 187 -3.15 -0.59 10.63
N VAL A 188 -1.93 -0.06 10.74
CA VAL A 188 -0.96 0.09 9.66
C VAL A 188 0.42 -0.36 10.12
N VAL A 189 1.14 -1.08 9.25
CA VAL A 189 2.52 -1.53 9.47
C VAL A 189 3.32 -1.27 8.20
N SER A 190 4.55 -0.78 8.33
CA SER A 190 5.41 -0.53 7.17
C SER A 190 6.88 -0.80 7.47
N SER A 191 7.64 -1.21 6.44
CA SER A 191 9.10 -1.30 6.50
C SER A 191 9.80 0.04 6.26
N VAL A 192 9.05 1.09 5.86
CA VAL A 192 9.52 2.47 5.72
C VAL A 192 8.98 3.32 6.87
N PRO A 193 9.31 4.62 6.98
CA PRO A 193 8.77 5.48 8.03
C PRO A 193 7.25 5.41 8.12
N PHE A 194 6.75 5.27 9.35
CA PHE A 194 5.34 5.00 9.66
C PHE A 194 4.35 6.00 9.05
N ASN A 195 4.79 7.21 8.77
CA ASN A 195 4.04 8.31 8.17
C ASN A 195 4.43 8.60 6.72
N HIS A 196 5.14 7.69 6.05
CA HIS A 196 5.32 7.75 4.60
C HIS A 196 3.98 7.65 3.87
N ALA A 197 3.95 7.93 2.56
CA ALA A 197 2.70 8.15 1.84
C ALA A 197 1.70 7.00 1.93
N THR A 198 2.16 5.76 1.79
CA THR A 198 1.27 4.59 1.77
C THR A 198 0.65 4.31 3.13
N PRO A 199 1.39 4.15 4.25
CA PRO A 199 0.76 3.98 5.55
C PRO A 199 -0.10 5.18 5.96
N ALA A 200 0.33 6.41 5.63
CA ALA A 200 -0.45 7.61 5.91
C ALA A 200 -1.82 7.64 5.18
N ALA A 201 -1.94 7.03 3.99
CA ALA A 201 -3.22 7.00 3.26
C ALA A 201 -4.33 6.22 4.00
N TRP A 202 -3.98 5.27 4.88
CA TRP A 202 -4.91 4.54 5.74
C TRP A 202 -5.08 5.15 7.14
N ALA A 203 -4.39 6.27 7.42
CA ALA A 203 -4.27 6.79 8.79
C ALA A 203 -4.41 8.32 8.90
N ALA A 204 -4.31 9.09 7.81
CA ALA A 204 -4.23 10.55 7.85
C ALA A 204 -4.86 11.22 6.61
N HIS A 205 -5.03 12.56 6.70
CA HIS A 205 -5.59 13.39 5.64
C HIS A 205 -4.73 14.64 5.46
N ASN A 206 -3.92 14.66 4.39
CA ASN A 206 -3.07 15.81 4.10
C ASN A 206 -2.98 16.08 2.60
N SER A 207 -3.14 17.33 2.18
CA SER A 207 -3.00 17.73 0.77
C SER A 207 -1.54 17.75 0.28
N ASN A 208 -0.58 17.41 1.13
CA ASN A 208 0.84 17.41 0.81
C ASN A 208 1.56 16.26 1.53
N ARG A 209 1.92 15.21 0.79
CA ARG A 209 2.64 14.03 1.31
C ARG A 209 3.97 14.34 2.02
N ASN A 210 4.54 15.53 1.78
CA ASN A 210 5.79 15.95 2.39
C ASN A 210 5.58 16.70 3.72
N ASP A 211 4.35 16.86 4.19
CA ASP A 211 4.06 17.43 5.52
C ASP A 211 4.06 16.32 6.59
N LEU A 212 5.21 15.65 6.71
CA LEU A 212 5.39 14.44 7.51
C LEU A 212 5.08 14.67 9.00
N HIS A 213 5.47 15.84 9.54
CA HIS A 213 5.19 16.15 10.95
C HIS A 213 3.69 16.32 11.26
N ALA A 214 2.93 16.90 10.31
CA ALA A 214 1.48 17.01 10.47
C ALA A 214 0.80 15.65 10.37
N MET A 215 1.25 14.77 9.46
CA MET A 215 0.75 13.39 9.38
C MET A 215 1.13 12.59 10.63
N ALA A 216 2.36 12.70 11.12
CA ALA A 216 2.76 12.09 12.39
C ALA A 216 1.85 12.54 13.55
N GLU A 217 1.53 13.83 13.64
CA GLU A 217 0.62 14.35 14.67
C GLU A 217 -0.80 13.80 14.53
N GLU A 218 -1.33 13.67 13.30
CA GLU A 218 -2.64 13.09 13.05
C GLU A 218 -2.67 11.61 13.43
N MET A 219 -1.65 10.84 13.02
CA MET A 219 -1.53 9.42 13.32
C MET A 219 -1.39 9.14 14.83
N ILE A 220 -0.58 9.91 15.55
CA ILE A 220 -0.40 9.79 17.00
C ILE A 220 -1.71 10.07 17.78
N ASN A 221 -2.61 10.88 17.23
CA ASN A 221 -3.89 11.20 17.83
C ASN A 221 -5.07 10.43 17.19
N SER A 222 -4.80 9.43 16.34
CA SER A 222 -5.82 8.65 15.65
C SER A 222 -6.49 7.62 16.56
N ASP A 223 -7.61 7.08 16.09
CA ASP A 223 -8.30 5.97 16.74
C ASP A 223 -7.77 4.58 16.32
N LEU A 224 -6.71 4.52 15.51
CA LEU A 224 -6.08 3.25 15.14
C LEU A 224 -5.64 2.45 16.37
N ASN A 225 -5.70 1.13 16.26
CA ASN A 225 -5.23 0.23 17.31
C ASN A 225 -3.72 -0.06 17.18
N VAL A 226 -3.20 -0.08 15.95
CA VAL A 226 -1.79 -0.36 15.71
C VAL A 226 -1.21 0.57 14.66
N ILE A 227 -0.07 1.15 14.97
CA ILE A 227 0.82 1.84 14.03
C ILE A 227 2.22 1.31 14.27
N MET A 228 2.87 0.71 13.27
CA MET A 228 4.24 0.25 13.37
C MET A 228 5.03 0.60 12.11
N GLY A 229 6.29 1.03 12.28
CA GLY A 229 7.17 1.36 11.15
C GLY A 229 8.53 1.89 11.58
N ALA A 230 9.33 2.32 10.60
CA ALA A 230 10.56 3.08 10.79
C ALA A 230 10.25 4.57 11.03
N GLY A 231 11.25 5.45 11.00
CA GLY A 231 11.11 6.89 11.19
C GLY A 231 11.54 7.36 12.59
N HIS A 232 12.48 6.64 13.21
CA HIS A 232 12.91 6.91 14.57
C HIS A 232 13.87 8.11 14.66
N PRO A 233 13.55 9.19 15.43
CA PRO A 233 14.34 10.42 15.42
C PRO A 233 15.69 10.32 16.15
N PHE A 234 16.00 9.21 16.83
CA PHE A 234 17.23 9.03 17.59
C PHE A 234 18.08 7.84 17.15
N PHE A 235 17.83 7.31 15.96
CA PHE A 235 18.68 6.29 15.32
C PHE A 235 19.03 6.73 13.89
N ASP A 236 20.17 6.27 13.36
CA ASP A 236 20.56 6.49 11.97
C ASP A 236 20.07 5.34 11.05
N ASN A 237 20.37 5.44 9.76
CA ASN A 237 19.98 4.42 8.75
C ASN A 237 20.65 3.05 8.93
N ASN A 238 21.57 2.92 9.88
CA ASN A 238 22.21 1.65 10.23
C ASN A 238 21.73 1.09 11.58
N GLY A 239 20.69 1.66 12.18
CA GLY A 239 20.22 1.28 13.50
C GLY A 239 21.14 1.68 14.64
N ASN A 240 22.06 2.65 14.45
CA ASN A 240 22.91 3.14 15.53
C ASN A 240 22.27 4.35 16.22
N PRO A 241 22.29 4.41 17.56
CA PRO A 241 21.73 5.54 18.29
C PRO A 241 22.51 6.84 18.02
N ILE A 242 21.78 7.93 17.80
CA ILE A 242 22.30 9.29 17.64
C ILE A 242 21.90 10.18 18.82
N THR A 243 22.66 11.25 19.06
CA THR A 243 22.45 12.12 20.24
C THR A 243 21.64 13.38 19.96
N GLU A 244 21.61 13.85 18.73
CA GLU A 244 20.80 14.97 18.25
C GLU A 244 19.70 14.36 17.41
N ALA A 245 18.45 14.73 17.65
CA ALA A 245 17.34 14.17 16.90
C ALA A 245 17.44 14.50 15.41
N ASP A 246 17.29 13.52 14.56
CA ASP A 246 16.89 13.73 13.18
C ASP A 246 15.38 13.85 13.14
N GLU A 247 14.88 14.95 12.63
CA GLU A 247 13.44 15.25 12.65
C GLU A 247 12.83 15.18 11.24
N ASP A 248 13.41 14.41 10.33
CA ASP A 248 12.89 14.32 8.97
C ASP A 248 11.47 13.72 8.94
N TYR A 249 11.20 12.69 9.72
CA TYR A 249 9.90 12.02 9.79
C TYR A 249 9.06 12.41 10.99
N MET A 250 9.68 12.57 12.16
CA MET A 250 9.00 12.82 13.42
C MET A 250 9.77 13.86 14.24
N GLN A 251 9.06 14.82 14.81
CA GLN A 251 9.67 15.76 15.75
C GLN A 251 10.05 15.06 17.07
N ALA A 252 11.16 15.47 17.69
CA ALA A 252 11.57 14.98 19.00
C ALA A 252 10.45 15.13 20.06
N SER A 253 9.66 16.21 19.98
CA SER A 253 8.51 16.44 20.87
C SER A 253 7.36 15.46 20.68
N GLN A 254 7.15 14.93 19.47
CA GLN A 254 6.15 13.90 19.18
C GLN A 254 6.61 12.54 19.74
N TYR A 255 7.89 12.20 19.51
CA TYR A 255 8.51 11.03 20.13
C TYR A 255 8.44 11.08 21.67
N GLU A 256 8.81 12.22 22.30
CA GLU A 256 8.74 12.38 23.76
C GLU A 256 7.34 12.11 24.32
N ARG A 257 6.27 12.50 23.62
CA ARG A 257 4.89 12.22 24.01
C ARG A 257 4.56 10.72 23.98
N LEU A 258 5.01 10.00 22.96
CA LEU A 258 4.86 8.55 22.88
C LEU A 258 5.65 7.85 24.00
N ALA A 259 6.93 8.16 24.13
CA ALA A 259 7.84 7.54 25.09
C ALA A 259 7.46 7.84 26.55
N SER A 260 6.86 9.01 26.84
CA SER A 260 6.38 9.35 28.20
C SER A 260 5.00 8.79 28.54
N GLY A 261 4.27 8.19 27.57
CA GLY A 261 2.91 7.71 27.74
C GLY A 261 1.87 8.85 27.85
N GLU A 262 2.11 9.96 27.16
CA GLU A 262 1.16 11.08 27.04
C GLU A 262 0.17 10.90 25.88
N THR A 263 0.17 9.74 25.25
CA THR A 263 -0.76 9.34 24.16
C THR A 263 -1.60 8.15 24.61
N ASP A 264 -2.63 7.80 23.84
CA ASP A 264 -3.47 6.62 24.11
C ASP A 264 -2.77 5.30 23.73
N PHE A 265 -1.63 5.36 23.04
CA PHE A 265 -0.87 4.19 22.63
C PHE A 265 0.08 3.68 23.72
N THR A 266 0.20 2.38 23.82
CA THR A 266 1.36 1.75 24.47
C THR A 266 2.51 1.79 23.47
N PHE A 267 3.57 2.54 23.82
CA PHE A 267 4.73 2.72 22.95
C PHE A 267 5.72 1.56 23.12
N VAL A 268 6.24 1.05 22.01
CA VAL A 268 7.30 0.03 21.96
C VAL A 268 8.33 0.41 20.90
N GLU A 269 9.63 0.17 21.19
CA GLU A 269 10.74 0.48 20.29
C GLU A 269 11.85 -0.58 20.31
N GLU A 270 11.93 -1.40 21.38
CA GLU A 270 12.92 -2.45 21.50
C GLU A 270 12.46 -3.71 20.74
N ASP A 271 13.36 -4.38 20.01
CA ASP A 271 13.06 -5.62 19.28
C ASP A 271 12.37 -6.67 20.17
N ALA A 272 12.79 -6.78 21.43
CA ALA A 272 12.21 -7.70 22.39
C ALA A 272 10.72 -7.44 22.68
N ASP A 273 10.27 -6.20 22.60
CA ASP A 273 8.86 -5.84 22.79
C ASP A 273 8.03 -6.25 21.58
N PHE A 274 8.52 -6.03 20.36
CA PHE A 274 7.88 -6.54 19.14
C PHE A 274 7.82 -8.07 19.13
N GLU A 275 8.90 -8.76 19.52
CA GLU A 275 8.92 -10.21 19.66
C GLU A 275 7.92 -10.72 20.72
N ALA A 276 7.77 -10.00 21.83
CA ALA A 276 6.79 -10.33 22.87
C ALA A 276 5.35 -10.25 22.32
N LEU A 277 5.03 -9.18 21.59
CA LEU A 277 3.74 -9.02 20.92
C LEU A 277 3.52 -10.11 19.84
N ALA A 278 4.52 -10.40 19.03
CA ALA A 278 4.47 -11.45 18.01
C ALA A 278 4.28 -12.85 18.63
N ASN A 279 4.68 -13.05 19.88
CA ASN A 279 4.46 -14.26 20.66
C ASN A 279 3.15 -14.24 21.49
N GLY A 280 2.27 -13.26 21.24
CA GLY A 280 0.95 -13.15 21.85
C GLY A 280 0.93 -12.56 23.28
N GLN A 281 2.00 -11.90 23.71
CA GLN A 281 2.04 -11.20 24.99
C GLN A 281 1.46 -9.77 24.84
N VAL A 282 0.16 -9.71 24.63
CA VAL A 282 -0.57 -8.47 24.35
C VAL A 282 -1.30 -8.03 25.62
N GLU A 283 -1.00 -6.83 26.11
CA GLU A 283 -1.53 -6.25 27.37
C GLU A 283 -2.45 -5.03 27.15
N SER A 284 -2.43 -4.45 25.94
CA SER A 284 -3.20 -3.27 25.52
C SER A 284 -3.88 -3.52 24.20
N ASP A 285 -4.90 -2.76 23.87
CA ASP A 285 -5.59 -2.75 22.58
C ASP A 285 -5.05 -1.71 21.60
N LYS A 286 -4.10 -0.84 22.06
CA LYS A 286 -3.46 0.18 21.23
C LYS A 286 -1.93 0.17 21.41
N TYR A 287 -1.21 -0.01 20.29
CA TYR A 287 0.25 0.02 20.27
C TYR A 287 0.78 0.94 19.15
N PHE A 288 1.80 1.74 19.52
CA PHE A 288 2.64 2.44 18.56
C PHE A 288 4.04 1.84 18.63
N GLY A 289 4.48 1.18 17.56
CA GLY A 289 5.79 0.55 17.45
C GLY A 289 6.70 1.34 16.51
N LEU A 290 7.85 1.78 17.01
CA LEU A 290 8.82 2.54 16.23
C LEU A 290 10.13 1.76 16.19
N ALA A 291 10.46 1.18 15.02
CA ALA A 291 11.71 0.45 14.85
C ALA A 291 12.92 1.39 15.06
N GLN A 292 13.99 0.86 15.63
CA GLN A 292 15.18 1.66 15.97
C GLN A 292 16.05 1.95 14.73
N VAL A 293 15.45 2.63 13.75
CA VAL A 293 16.08 3.07 12.50
C VAL A 293 15.36 4.31 11.95
N GLU A 294 16.10 5.24 11.35
CA GLU A 294 15.56 6.48 10.79
C GLU A 294 14.73 6.23 9.54
N ASP A 295 15.37 5.76 8.50
CA ASP A 295 14.83 5.47 7.17
C ASP A 295 14.43 3.98 7.07
N PRO A 296 14.20 3.37 5.89
CA PRO A 296 13.65 2.03 5.84
C PRO A 296 14.50 1.02 6.62
N LEU A 297 13.87 -0.06 7.03
CA LEU A 297 14.52 -1.08 7.87
C LEU A 297 15.87 -1.54 7.30
N GLN A 298 15.98 -1.65 5.96
CA GLN A 298 17.14 -2.27 5.35
C GLN A 298 17.74 -1.52 4.16
N HIS A 299 16.94 -0.92 3.27
CA HIS A 299 17.42 -0.43 1.96
C HIS A 299 18.57 0.60 2.09
N ASP A 300 18.44 1.60 2.95
CA ASP A 300 19.38 2.74 3.04
C ASP A 300 20.56 2.49 3.99
N ARG A 301 20.76 1.25 4.48
CA ARG A 301 21.94 0.90 5.25
C ARG A 301 23.24 1.09 4.43
N ASP A 302 24.32 1.47 5.08
CA ASP A 302 25.61 1.73 4.45
C ASP A 302 26.14 0.54 3.65
N GLY A 303 26.74 0.82 2.49
CA GLY A 303 27.42 -0.14 1.63
C GLY A 303 26.73 -0.37 0.30
N ASP A 304 27.53 -0.60 -0.74
CA ASP A 304 27.05 -0.89 -2.09
C ASP A 304 26.84 -2.42 -2.25
N SER A 305 25.61 -2.85 -2.45
CA SER A 305 25.27 -4.25 -2.71
C SER A 305 25.44 -4.57 -4.20
N VAL A 306 26.15 -5.64 -4.51
CA VAL A 306 26.28 -6.19 -5.88
C VAL A 306 25.47 -7.47 -6.04
N THR A 307 25.36 -8.22 -4.95
CA THR A 307 24.50 -9.39 -4.83
C THR A 307 23.71 -9.27 -3.53
N PRO A 308 22.47 -9.76 -3.48
CA PRO A 308 21.68 -9.76 -2.25
C PRO A 308 22.47 -10.31 -1.05
N TYR A 309 22.43 -9.59 0.07
CA TYR A 309 23.06 -9.93 1.35
C TYR A 309 24.60 -9.91 1.39
N ASP A 310 25.29 -9.34 0.40
CA ASP A 310 26.74 -9.12 0.49
C ASP A 310 27.10 -7.96 1.45
N VAL A 311 26.13 -7.09 1.74
CA VAL A 311 26.17 -6.13 2.86
C VAL A 311 25.29 -6.67 3.98
N PRO A 312 25.78 -6.80 5.23
CA PRO A 312 24.98 -7.29 6.36
C PRO A 312 23.71 -6.44 6.57
N LEU A 313 22.61 -7.10 6.92
CA LEU A 313 21.38 -6.43 7.30
C LEU A 313 21.57 -5.62 8.60
N ASN A 314 20.78 -4.56 8.78
CA ASN A 314 20.61 -3.89 10.07
C ASN A 314 20.06 -4.85 11.12
N ASP A 315 20.55 -4.74 12.35
CA ASP A 315 20.05 -5.49 13.50
C ASP A 315 18.87 -4.73 14.12
N VAL A 316 17.73 -4.80 13.45
CA VAL A 316 16.46 -4.16 13.83
C VAL A 316 15.30 -5.10 13.58
N VAL A 317 14.15 -4.87 14.21
CA VAL A 317 12.95 -5.68 14.01
C VAL A 317 12.60 -5.79 12.53
N ASP A 318 12.25 -6.98 12.04
CA ASP A 318 11.83 -7.20 10.65
C ASP A 318 10.31 -6.99 10.45
N LEU A 319 9.91 -6.76 9.20
CA LEU A 319 8.51 -6.56 8.81
C LEU A 319 7.62 -7.75 9.20
N SER A 320 8.15 -8.96 9.13
CA SER A 320 7.46 -10.20 9.49
C SER A 320 7.08 -10.21 10.97
N THR A 321 8.00 -9.80 11.85
CA THR A 321 7.77 -9.71 13.31
C THR A 321 6.77 -8.61 13.64
N MET A 322 6.91 -7.42 13.05
CA MET A 322 5.95 -6.32 13.21
C MET A 322 4.54 -6.73 12.73
N SER A 323 4.44 -7.39 11.57
CA SER A 323 3.16 -7.87 11.03
C SER A 323 2.47 -8.84 11.98
N LYS A 324 3.20 -9.81 12.51
CA LYS A 324 2.65 -10.78 13.47
C LYS A 324 2.24 -10.13 14.79
N ALA A 325 3.06 -9.18 15.29
CA ALA A 325 2.75 -8.40 16.47
C ALA A 325 1.43 -7.62 16.29
N ALA A 326 1.30 -6.90 15.19
CA ALA A 326 0.10 -6.14 14.85
C ALA A 326 -1.15 -7.03 14.74
N LEU A 327 -1.05 -8.15 14.04
CA LEU A 327 -2.16 -9.11 13.91
C LEU A 327 -2.61 -9.67 15.26
N ASN A 328 -1.69 -9.96 16.18
CA ASN A 328 -2.02 -10.44 17.52
C ASN A 328 -2.71 -9.37 18.36
N VAL A 329 -2.36 -8.09 18.21
CA VAL A 329 -3.07 -6.99 18.86
C VAL A 329 -4.47 -6.85 18.31
N LEU A 330 -4.63 -6.77 16.98
CA LEU A 330 -5.92 -6.57 16.32
C LEU A 330 -6.89 -7.75 16.52
N ASN A 331 -6.39 -8.96 16.66
CA ASN A 331 -7.18 -10.17 16.90
C ASN A 331 -7.88 -10.22 18.26
N GLN A 332 -7.61 -9.27 19.16
CA GLN A 332 -8.36 -9.15 20.41
C GLN A 332 -9.78 -8.63 20.18
N ASP A 333 -10.05 -7.99 19.03
CA ASP A 333 -11.37 -7.52 18.66
C ASP A 333 -12.20 -8.67 18.08
N GLU A 334 -13.30 -9.04 18.78
CA GLU A 334 -14.19 -10.12 18.37
C GLU A 334 -14.98 -9.78 17.09
N ASP A 335 -15.13 -8.50 16.73
CA ASP A 335 -15.83 -8.04 15.53
C ASP A 335 -14.93 -8.06 14.28
N GLY A 336 -13.61 -8.29 14.45
CA GLY A 336 -12.61 -8.40 13.40
C GLY A 336 -11.85 -7.10 13.15
N PHE A 337 -11.09 -7.05 12.06
CA PHE A 337 -10.17 -5.93 11.84
C PHE A 337 -9.89 -5.63 10.37
N HIS A 338 -9.31 -4.44 10.16
CA HIS A 338 -8.64 -4.01 8.92
C HIS A 338 -7.18 -3.70 9.22
N ILE A 339 -6.25 -4.21 8.41
CA ILE A 339 -4.84 -3.84 8.50
C ILE A 339 -4.23 -3.67 7.11
N MET A 340 -3.41 -2.62 6.95
CA MET A 340 -2.50 -2.47 5.84
C MET A 340 -1.08 -2.80 6.31
N ILE A 341 -0.37 -3.63 5.54
CA ILE A 341 1.02 -4.02 5.78
C ILE A 341 1.82 -3.72 4.51
N GLU A 342 2.93 -3.00 4.65
CA GLU A 342 3.70 -2.52 3.52
C GLU A 342 5.16 -2.95 3.56
N GLY A 343 5.66 -3.49 2.43
CA GLY A 343 7.07 -3.55 2.09
C GLY A 343 7.43 -2.33 1.23
N GLY A 344 7.74 -1.20 1.88
CA GLY A 344 7.79 0.11 1.21
C GLY A 344 9.08 0.37 0.44
N ALA A 345 10.19 -0.30 0.76
CA ALA A 345 11.48 0.02 0.19
C ALA A 345 11.80 -0.73 -1.13
N ILE A 346 10.88 -1.55 -1.62
CA ILE A 346 10.94 -2.11 -2.99
C ILE A 346 10.92 -0.95 -4.00
N ASP A 347 10.05 0.05 -3.78
CA ASP A 347 10.00 1.28 -4.56
C ASP A 347 11.33 2.04 -4.56
N TRP A 348 11.96 2.17 -3.41
CA TRP A 348 13.24 2.88 -3.29
C TRP A 348 14.36 2.17 -4.03
N ALA A 349 14.40 0.84 -3.99
CA ALA A 349 15.32 0.04 -4.78
C ALA A 349 15.05 0.19 -6.29
N GLY A 350 13.78 0.24 -6.70
CA GLY A 350 13.35 0.54 -8.06
C GLY A 350 13.80 1.92 -8.53
N HIS A 351 13.62 2.96 -7.72
CA HIS A 351 14.13 4.32 -8.00
C HIS A 351 15.63 4.39 -8.14
N ALA A 352 16.36 3.66 -7.30
CA ALA A 352 17.82 3.56 -7.34
C ALA A 352 18.32 2.66 -8.50
N ASN A 353 17.43 1.88 -9.13
CA ASN A 353 17.78 0.81 -10.08
C ASN A 353 18.76 -0.21 -9.46
N ASP A 354 18.59 -0.52 -8.18
CA ASP A 354 19.43 -1.44 -7.41
C ASP A 354 18.78 -2.82 -7.29
N MET A 355 19.15 -3.72 -8.20
CA MET A 355 18.60 -5.08 -8.26
C MET A 355 18.92 -5.90 -7.01
N ALA A 356 20.06 -5.68 -6.37
CA ALA A 356 20.43 -6.47 -5.19
C ALA A 356 19.54 -6.09 -4.01
N ARG A 357 19.34 -4.80 -3.77
CA ARG A 357 18.43 -4.29 -2.75
C ARG A 357 16.97 -4.62 -3.07
N ASP A 358 16.56 -4.50 -4.33
CA ASP A 358 15.23 -4.87 -4.78
C ASP A 358 14.86 -6.32 -4.42
N ILE A 359 15.76 -7.26 -4.69
CA ILE A 359 15.57 -8.67 -4.32
C ILE A 359 15.48 -8.85 -2.80
N GLU A 360 16.31 -8.16 -2.02
CA GLU A 360 16.27 -8.21 -0.56
C GLU A 360 14.94 -7.73 0.00
N GLU A 361 14.45 -6.57 -0.46
CA GLU A 361 13.20 -5.96 -0.01
C GLU A 361 11.98 -6.79 -0.43
N VAL A 362 11.95 -7.34 -1.66
CA VAL A 362 10.89 -8.26 -2.08
C VAL A 362 10.91 -9.55 -1.24
N GLN A 363 12.09 -10.08 -0.88
CA GLN A 363 12.19 -11.27 -0.02
C GLN A 363 11.72 -10.99 1.42
N GLU A 364 12.01 -9.81 1.96
CA GLU A 364 11.49 -9.40 3.27
C GLU A 364 9.96 -9.30 3.24
N PHE A 365 9.41 -8.66 2.21
CA PHE A 365 7.96 -8.60 2.02
C PHE A 365 7.33 -9.99 1.87
N ASN A 366 7.91 -10.88 1.05
CA ASN A 366 7.43 -12.24 0.87
C ASN A 366 7.42 -13.03 2.20
N LYS A 367 8.43 -12.84 3.04
CA LYS A 367 8.48 -13.45 4.37
C LYS A 367 7.36 -12.93 5.28
N ALA A 368 7.02 -11.63 5.19
CA ALA A 368 5.88 -11.09 5.90
C ALA A 368 4.55 -11.68 5.38
N VAL A 369 4.40 -11.88 4.06
CA VAL A 369 3.23 -12.57 3.48
C VAL A 369 3.12 -14.01 3.99
N GLU A 370 4.22 -14.77 4.03
CA GLU A 370 4.23 -16.14 4.60
C GLU A 370 3.80 -16.13 6.06
N THR A 371 4.28 -15.17 6.85
CA THR A 371 3.88 -15.00 8.25
C THR A 371 2.39 -14.70 8.41
N VAL A 372 1.83 -13.86 7.53
CA VAL A 372 0.38 -13.57 7.51
C VAL A 372 -0.42 -14.83 7.16
N ILE A 373 0.02 -15.61 6.17
CA ILE A 373 -0.62 -16.89 5.79
C ILE A 373 -0.64 -17.84 6.99
N GLU A 374 0.51 -18.05 7.64
CA GLU A 374 0.62 -18.91 8.83
C GLU A 374 -0.26 -18.41 9.98
N TRP A 375 -0.33 -17.08 10.15
CA TRP A 375 -1.17 -16.49 11.18
C TRP A 375 -2.66 -16.73 10.90
N VAL A 376 -3.13 -16.54 9.66
CA VAL A 376 -4.52 -16.82 9.27
C VAL A 376 -4.87 -18.28 9.51
N GLU A 377 -3.99 -19.21 9.12
CA GLU A 377 -4.22 -20.65 9.27
C GLU A 377 -4.20 -21.11 10.74
N THR A 378 -3.56 -20.34 11.62
CA THR A 378 -3.44 -20.67 13.05
C THR A 378 -4.48 -19.99 13.92
N ASN A 379 -4.82 -18.74 13.64
CA ASN A 379 -5.61 -17.86 14.51
C ASN A 379 -6.97 -17.45 13.93
N SER A 380 -7.20 -17.68 12.63
CA SER A 380 -8.43 -17.33 11.92
C SER A 380 -8.82 -18.44 10.94
N SER A 381 -9.46 -18.08 9.85
CA SER A 381 -9.76 -19.00 8.74
C SER A 381 -9.91 -18.24 7.41
N TRP A 382 -9.76 -18.93 6.29
CA TRP A 382 -10.01 -18.39 4.96
C TRP A 382 -11.50 -18.12 4.68
N ASP A 383 -12.41 -18.62 5.50
CA ASP A 383 -13.86 -18.37 5.40
C ASP A 383 -14.23 -16.99 5.99
N GLU A 384 -13.38 -16.38 6.80
CA GLU A 384 -13.65 -15.09 7.46
C GLU A 384 -12.56 -14.03 7.23
N THR A 385 -11.41 -14.40 6.67
CA THR A 385 -10.31 -13.48 6.41
C THR A 385 -10.03 -13.37 4.92
N LEU A 386 -9.92 -12.13 4.44
CA LEU A 386 -9.44 -11.78 3.11
C LEU A 386 -7.99 -11.33 3.21
N VAL A 387 -7.10 -11.95 2.45
CA VAL A 387 -5.73 -11.46 2.25
C VAL A 387 -5.57 -11.01 0.81
N ILE A 388 -5.08 -9.78 0.64
CA ILE A 388 -4.75 -9.16 -0.65
C ILE A 388 -3.24 -8.92 -0.65
N VAL A 389 -2.54 -9.38 -1.69
CA VAL A 389 -1.13 -9.08 -1.94
C VAL A 389 -1.05 -8.37 -3.29
N THR A 390 -0.55 -7.14 -3.30
CA THR A 390 -0.49 -6.30 -4.52
C THR A 390 0.61 -5.25 -4.40
N ALA A 391 0.61 -4.29 -5.33
CA ALA A 391 1.42 -3.08 -5.30
C ALA A 391 0.53 -1.86 -5.51
N ASP A 392 1.01 -0.70 -5.14
CA ASP A 392 0.37 0.58 -5.41
C ASP A 392 0.69 1.13 -6.81
N HIS A 393 1.88 0.84 -7.34
CA HIS A 393 2.35 1.05 -8.72
C HIS A 393 3.56 0.16 -9.02
N GLU A 394 4.14 0.28 -10.19
CA GLU A 394 5.46 -0.28 -10.53
C GLU A 394 6.49 0.84 -10.57
N THR A 395 7.75 0.54 -10.15
CA THR A 395 8.86 1.48 -10.14
C THR A 395 10.07 0.93 -10.87
N GLY A 396 10.75 1.80 -11.65
CA GLY A 396 12.01 1.48 -12.31
C GLY A 396 11.87 0.92 -13.72
N TYR A 397 10.69 0.49 -14.14
CA TYR A 397 10.44 -0.16 -15.42
C TYR A 397 11.45 -1.27 -15.70
N MET A 398 11.49 -2.24 -14.80
CA MET A 398 12.38 -3.38 -14.90
C MET A 398 11.93 -4.37 -15.96
N THR A 399 12.85 -4.86 -16.77
CA THR A 399 12.59 -5.91 -17.78
C THR A 399 13.87 -6.73 -18.01
N GLY A 400 13.90 -7.63 -18.99
CA GLY A 400 15.14 -8.22 -19.46
C GLY A 400 16.02 -7.19 -20.18
N PRO A 401 17.29 -7.50 -20.46
CA PRO A 401 18.24 -6.57 -21.06
C PRO A 401 17.92 -6.30 -22.54
N ASP A 402 18.42 -5.14 -23.05
CA ASP A 402 18.46 -4.79 -24.48
C ASP A 402 17.10 -4.77 -25.19
N ASN A 403 16.04 -4.27 -24.55
CA ASN A 403 14.69 -4.45 -25.06
C ASN A 403 13.93 -3.16 -25.47
N ASP A 404 14.49 -1.97 -25.42
CA ASP A 404 13.82 -0.79 -26.00
C ASP A 404 14.01 -0.78 -27.54
N PRO A 405 12.93 -0.83 -28.35
CA PRO A 405 11.50 -0.75 -28.02
C PRO A 405 10.80 -2.11 -27.77
N ASN A 406 11.52 -3.21 -27.70
CA ASN A 406 10.95 -4.55 -27.53
C ASN A 406 10.89 -4.93 -26.04
N TRP A 407 10.06 -5.90 -25.70
CA TRP A 407 10.09 -6.55 -24.40
C TRP A 407 10.95 -7.81 -24.47
N SER A 408 11.86 -8.00 -23.51
CA SER A 408 12.58 -9.26 -23.33
C SER A 408 12.43 -9.78 -21.91
N ALA A 409 12.42 -11.10 -21.79
CA ALA A 409 12.36 -11.75 -20.49
C ALA A 409 13.71 -11.64 -19.77
N MET A 410 13.69 -11.47 -18.46
CA MET A 410 14.86 -11.67 -17.61
C MET A 410 15.26 -13.14 -17.59
N THR A 411 16.54 -13.42 -17.44
CA THR A 411 17.08 -14.76 -17.31
C THR A 411 18.01 -14.84 -16.11
N GLY A 412 17.95 -15.95 -15.38
CA GLY A 412 18.74 -16.15 -14.18
C GLY A 412 18.85 -17.62 -13.78
N ALA A 413 19.58 -17.86 -12.71
CA ALA A 413 19.70 -19.15 -12.06
C ALA A 413 19.74 -18.94 -10.55
N ALA A 414 19.33 -19.91 -9.76
CA ALA A 414 19.32 -19.82 -8.31
C ALA A 414 20.64 -19.30 -7.73
N GLY A 415 20.57 -18.27 -6.90
CA GLY A 415 21.71 -17.59 -6.28
C GLY A 415 22.48 -16.63 -7.20
N ILE A 416 21.97 -16.36 -8.40
CA ILE A 416 22.60 -15.45 -9.36
C ILE A 416 21.65 -14.30 -9.65
N VAL A 417 22.13 -13.06 -9.48
CA VAL A 417 21.36 -11.86 -9.85
C VAL A 417 20.92 -11.97 -11.31
N PRO A 418 19.62 -11.84 -11.61
CA PRO A 418 19.12 -12.02 -12.97
C PRO A 418 19.72 -11.03 -13.97
N ASN A 419 19.83 -11.44 -15.22
CA ASN A 419 20.19 -10.55 -16.30
C ASN A 419 18.98 -9.66 -16.64
N HIS A 420 19.08 -8.37 -16.41
CA HIS A 420 17.98 -7.40 -16.41
C HIS A 420 18.37 -6.06 -17.03
N GLY A 421 17.40 -5.19 -17.21
CA GLY A 421 17.56 -3.78 -17.57
C GLY A 421 16.52 -2.92 -16.88
N TRP A 422 16.91 -1.72 -16.49
CA TRP A 422 16.04 -0.69 -15.96
C TRP A 422 15.81 0.37 -17.04
N HIS A 423 14.57 0.83 -17.21
CA HIS A 423 14.19 1.80 -18.25
C HIS A 423 13.66 3.10 -17.70
N SER A 424 13.53 3.21 -16.38
CA SER A 424 13.08 4.40 -15.67
C SER A 424 13.81 4.53 -14.33
N GLY A 425 13.85 5.71 -13.76
CA GLY A 425 14.13 5.97 -12.35
C GLY A 425 12.91 6.53 -11.64
N ASN A 426 11.70 6.29 -12.21
CA ASN A 426 10.42 6.75 -11.68
C ASN A 426 9.40 5.61 -11.77
N HIS A 427 8.20 5.86 -11.23
CA HIS A 427 7.06 4.97 -11.37
C HIS A 427 6.62 4.80 -12.81
N THR A 428 5.82 3.78 -13.06
CA THR A 428 5.16 3.57 -14.34
C THR A 428 3.65 3.38 -14.19
N ASN A 429 2.94 3.55 -15.31
CA ASN A 429 1.50 3.28 -15.41
C ASN A 429 1.20 1.84 -15.86
N GLN A 430 2.09 0.89 -15.55
CA GLN A 430 1.85 -0.52 -15.79
C GLN A 430 0.76 -1.06 -14.87
N LEU A 431 0.05 -2.11 -15.31
CA LEU A 431 -0.73 -2.92 -14.37
C LEU A 431 0.21 -3.61 -13.38
N VAL A 432 -0.21 -3.66 -12.13
CA VAL A 432 0.47 -4.41 -11.07
C VAL A 432 -0.25 -5.73 -10.78
N PRO A 433 0.44 -6.77 -10.25
CA PRO A 433 -0.19 -8.02 -9.89
C PRO A 433 -1.11 -7.86 -8.67
N VAL A 434 -2.20 -8.64 -8.64
CA VAL A 434 -3.09 -8.78 -7.50
C VAL A 434 -3.30 -10.27 -7.23
N PHE A 435 -2.95 -10.69 -6.03
CA PHE A 435 -3.19 -12.04 -5.54
C PHE A 435 -4.14 -11.95 -4.35
N VAL A 436 -5.27 -12.67 -4.43
CA VAL A 436 -6.28 -12.65 -3.38
C VAL A 436 -6.67 -14.05 -2.96
N ARG A 437 -6.86 -14.23 -1.64
CA ARG A 437 -7.33 -15.49 -1.04
C ARG A 437 -8.26 -15.22 0.13
N GLY A 438 -9.30 -16.03 0.26
CA GLY A 438 -10.21 -16.02 1.40
C GLY A 438 -11.59 -15.45 1.11
N ALA A 439 -12.24 -14.95 2.15
CA ALA A 439 -13.59 -14.38 2.06
C ALA A 439 -13.65 -13.18 1.12
N GLY A 440 -14.72 -13.00 0.38
CA GLY A 440 -14.92 -11.85 -0.54
C GLY A 440 -14.23 -11.96 -1.89
N VAL A 441 -13.39 -12.97 -2.15
CA VAL A 441 -12.67 -13.14 -3.43
C VAL A 441 -13.62 -13.18 -4.63
N SER A 442 -14.79 -13.83 -4.49
CA SER A 442 -15.79 -13.89 -5.57
C SER A 442 -16.28 -12.51 -6.01
N ASP A 443 -16.31 -11.55 -5.10
CA ASP A 443 -16.73 -10.18 -5.35
C ASP A 443 -15.64 -9.39 -6.08
N ILE A 444 -14.38 -9.60 -5.72
CA ILE A 444 -13.22 -9.01 -6.40
C ILE A 444 -13.13 -9.54 -7.84
N VAL A 445 -13.31 -10.85 -8.04
CA VAL A 445 -13.36 -11.44 -9.38
C VAL A 445 -14.52 -10.87 -10.21
N ALA A 446 -15.67 -10.61 -9.59
CA ALA A 446 -16.81 -10.01 -10.30
C ALA A 446 -16.60 -8.52 -10.63
N ALA A 447 -15.76 -7.81 -9.86
CA ALA A 447 -15.36 -6.43 -10.14
C ALA A 447 -14.31 -6.34 -11.27
N ALA A 448 -13.52 -7.39 -11.52
CA ALA A 448 -12.50 -7.43 -12.56
C ALA A 448 -13.14 -7.54 -13.97
N ASP A 449 -13.82 -6.47 -14.38
CA ASP A 449 -14.59 -6.39 -15.63
C ASP A 449 -13.81 -5.78 -16.81
N GLN A 450 -12.60 -5.29 -16.55
CA GLN A 450 -11.66 -4.81 -17.54
C GLN A 450 -10.76 -5.95 -18.03
N VAL A 451 -10.24 -5.85 -19.25
CA VAL A 451 -9.39 -6.88 -19.84
C VAL A 451 -8.16 -6.28 -20.50
N ASP A 452 -6.99 -6.73 -20.04
CA ASP A 452 -5.71 -6.50 -20.70
C ASP A 452 -5.35 -7.71 -21.59
N PRO A 453 -4.85 -7.52 -22.81
CA PRO A 453 -4.58 -8.63 -23.74
C PRO A 453 -3.47 -9.58 -23.26
N ILE A 454 -2.61 -9.16 -22.34
CA ILE A 454 -1.48 -9.93 -21.84
C ILE A 454 -1.70 -10.34 -20.38
N ARG A 455 -2.18 -9.42 -19.52
CA ARG A 455 -2.37 -9.64 -18.07
C ARG A 455 -3.74 -10.22 -17.72
N GLY A 456 -4.68 -10.25 -18.66
CA GLY A 456 -6.03 -10.78 -18.45
C GLY A 456 -6.95 -9.79 -17.74
N ASN A 457 -7.86 -10.30 -16.90
CA ASN A 457 -8.81 -9.48 -16.19
C ASN A 457 -8.12 -8.63 -15.13
N TYR A 458 -8.54 -7.36 -15.02
CA TYR A 458 -8.01 -6.45 -14.01
C TYR A 458 -9.09 -5.61 -13.35
N ILE A 459 -8.80 -5.18 -12.13
CA ILE A 459 -9.59 -4.22 -11.37
C ILE A 459 -8.95 -2.83 -11.43
N ASP A 460 -9.71 -1.80 -11.11
CA ASP A 460 -9.16 -0.51 -10.75
C ASP A 460 -8.81 -0.50 -9.24
N ASN A 461 -7.77 0.23 -8.83
CA ASN A 461 -7.30 0.24 -7.44
C ASN A 461 -8.28 0.86 -6.42
N ILE A 462 -9.42 1.42 -6.87
CA ILE A 462 -10.50 1.87 -6.00
C ILE A 462 -11.50 0.75 -5.63
N GLU A 463 -11.49 -0.39 -6.31
CA GLU A 463 -12.62 -1.31 -6.26
C GLU A 463 -12.68 -2.11 -4.96
N ILE A 464 -11.56 -2.51 -4.38
CA ILE A 464 -11.54 -3.25 -3.11
C ILE A 464 -12.07 -2.39 -1.96
N ALA A 465 -11.66 -1.12 -1.87
CA ALA A 465 -12.23 -0.18 -0.89
C ALA A 465 -13.73 0.03 -1.12
N ASN A 466 -14.15 0.18 -2.37
CA ASN A 466 -15.57 0.32 -2.70
C ASN A 466 -16.38 -0.94 -2.35
N LEU A 467 -15.83 -2.14 -2.48
CA LEU A 467 -16.46 -3.37 -2.00
C LEU A 467 -16.57 -3.36 -0.46
N THR A 468 -15.54 -2.91 0.23
CA THR A 468 -15.54 -2.78 1.70
C THR A 468 -16.64 -1.83 2.16
N PHE A 469 -16.74 -0.63 1.59
CA PHE A 469 -17.75 0.38 1.97
C PHE A 469 -19.17 0.02 1.61
N ASN A 470 -19.39 -0.62 0.47
CA ASN A 470 -20.71 -0.72 -0.11
C ASN A 470 -21.31 -2.13 -0.04
N LYS A 471 -20.50 -3.14 0.29
CA LYS A 471 -20.95 -4.52 0.23
C LYS A 471 -20.57 -5.36 1.44
N TRP A 472 -19.37 -5.22 1.99
CA TRP A 472 -18.91 -6.13 3.03
C TRP A 472 -19.23 -5.66 4.45
N TRP A 473 -19.16 -4.34 4.75
CA TRP A 473 -19.30 -3.79 6.10
C TRP A 473 -20.38 -2.70 6.27
#